data_43c03112a78e67cd936a16af8a6b1aed
#
_entry.id   43c03112a78e67cd936a16af8a6b1aed
#
_cell.length_a   1.000
_cell.length_b   1.000
_cell.length_c   1.000
_cell.angle_alpha   90.00
_cell.angle_beta   90.00
_cell.angle_gamma   90.00
#
_symmetry.space_group_name_H-M   'P 1'
#
loop_
_entity.id
_entity.type
_entity.pdbx_description
1 polymer ?
#
loop_
_entity_poly.entity_id
_entity_poly.type
_entity_poly.pdbx_seq_one_letter_code
_entity_poly.pdbx_strand_id
1 'polypeptide(L)'
;MLTGSPSILTQYLASDCNLNLSQGSIPTCKIPNHSPAIQANSYYFGHSEWAKNYFEACHRDDKFKARWRSAIGSWDNKVVVDIGCGPGNLYASLGGSPQVLIGVDVSYGALEMAQRIGYTPLLADAHHLPFIAGFADVVALNATLHHCDDMAQVLAQAARLVRPGGILVTDHDPQRSAWDYKGIALFLWQMRLPWYRLIKRGGHASAEEQKWSLAGEVHHKPGDGMTPDLYYQTLEPLGFTVKLYPHNHTVGAEVLQGNYGRAAWKYRFEQRLSGIKPDSPEAALSLMCIATRTA
;
A
#
# COMPACT_ATOMS: atom_id res chain seq x y z
N MET A 1 -11.36 -25.12 -1.34
CA MET A 1 -11.43 -24.29 -2.55
C MET A 1 -12.43 -23.17 -2.27
N LEU A 2 -11.94 -22.01 -1.83
CA LEU A 2 -12.76 -20.81 -1.69
C LEU A 2 -12.72 -20.09 -3.04
N THR A 3 -13.60 -20.46 -3.95
CA THR A 3 -13.86 -19.66 -5.15
C THR A 3 -14.59 -18.41 -4.69
N GLY A 4 -13.93 -17.25 -4.77
CA GLY A 4 -14.49 -15.94 -4.43
C GLY A 4 -15.75 -15.67 -5.26
N SER A 5 -16.88 -16.09 -4.74
CA SER A 5 -18.19 -15.85 -5.36
C SER A 5 -18.56 -14.37 -5.16
N PRO A 6 -19.05 -13.66 -6.18
CA PRO A 6 -19.59 -12.31 -6.03
C PRO A 6 -20.64 -12.18 -4.92
N SER A 7 -21.30 -13.27 -4.55
CA SER A 7 -22.26 -13.35 -3.45
C SER A 7 -21.66 -13.06 -2.07
N ILE A 8 -20.34 -13.25 -1.88
CA ILE A 8 -19.67 -12.92 -0.61
C ILE A 8 -19.57 -11.41 -0.44
N LEU A 9 -19.26 -10.65 -1.51
CA LEU A 9 -19.14 -9.21 -1.44
C LEU A 9 -20.44 -8.51 -1.03
N THR A 10 -21.60 -9.03 -1.51
CA THR A 10 -22.90 -8.39 -1.26
C THR A 10 -23.23 -8.27 0.22
N GLN A 11 -22.64 -9.11 1.08
CA GLN A 11 -22.85 -9.05 2.54
C GLN A 11 -22.17 -7.84 3.18
N TYR A 12 -21.15 -7.29 2.52
CA TYR A 12 -20.32 -6.20 3.05
C TYR A 12 -20.51 -4.88 2.32
N LEU A 13 -21.27 -4.88 1.21
CA LEU A 13 -21.52 -3.65 0.46
C LEU A 13 -22.61 -2.80 1.12
N ALA A 14 -22.45 -1.47 1.03
CA ALA A 14 -23.47 -0.53 1.42
C ALA A 14 -24.71 -0.68 0.50
N SER A 15 -25.90 -0.41 1.04
CA SER A 15 -27.18 -0.60 0.33
C SER A 15 -27.37 0.28 -0.91
N ASP A 16 -26.62 1.39 -0.98
CA ASP A 16 -26.62 2.34 -2.10
C ASP A 16 -25.53 2.04 -3.14
N CYS A 17 -24.73 0.99 -2.93
CA CYS A 17 -23.71 0.59 -3.87
C CYS A 17 -24.31 0.01 -5.15
N ASN A 18 -24.12 0.72 -6.27
CA ASN A 18 -24.45 0.22 -7.60
C ASN A 18 -23.31 -0.66 -8.12
N LEU A 19 -23.38 -1.95 -7.80
CA LEU A 19 -22.40 -2.93 -8.27
C LEU A 19 -22.74 -3.40 -9.70
N ASN A 20 -21.80 -3.21 -10.62
CA ASN A 20 -21.91 -3.79 -11.95
C ASN A 20 -21.35 -5.21 -11.93
N LEU A 21 -22.21 -6.18 -12.16
CA LEU A 21 -21.91 -7.62 -12.23
C LEU A 21 -22.17 -8.10 -13.66
N SER A 22 -21.28 -7.83 -14.59
CA SER A 22 -21.32 -8.55 -15.86
C SER A 22 -20.81 -9.99 -15.67
N GLN A 23 -21.46 -10.99 -16.30
CA GLN A 23 -21.10 -12.40 -16.12
C GLN A 23 -19.61 -12.64 -16.42
N GLY A 24 -18.89 -13.23 -15.46
CA GLY A 24 -17.48 -13.59 -15.59
C GLY A 24 -16.49 -12.43 -15.41
N SER A 25 -16.95 -11.21 -15.12
CA SER A 25 -16.11 -10.05 -14.91
C SER A 25 -15.85 -9.75 -13.43
N ILE A 26 -14.82 -8.97 -13.18
CA ILE A 26 -14.54 -8.41 -11.86
C ILE A 26 -15.70 -7.49 -11.44
N PRO A 27 -16.31 -7.69 -10.24
CA PRO A 27 -17.29 -6.75 -9.70
C PRO A 27 -16.74 -5.32 -9.68
N THR A 28 -17.52 -4.39 -10.20
CA THR A 28 -17.05 -3.01 -10.43
C THR A 28 -18.00 -2.01 -9.82
N CYS A 29 -17.50 -1.11 -8.96
CA CYS A 29 -18.19 0.09 -8.55
C CYS A 29 -17.74 1.28 -9.41
N LYS A 30 -18.63 2.25 -9.59
CA LYS A 30 -18.30 3.46 -10.35
C LYS A 30 -17.17 4.21 -9.64
N ILE A 31 -16.09 4.48 -10.38
CA ILE A 31 -15.01 5.37 -9.94
C ILE A 31 -15.44 6.81 -10.22
N PRO A 32 -15.63 7.67 -9.18
CA PRO A 32 -16.18 9.01 -9.38
C PRO A 32 -15.27 9.92 -10.22
N ASN A 33 -13.97 9.85 -9.97
CA ASN A 33 -12.94 10.66 -10.63
C ASN A 33 -11.85 9.76 -11.22
N HIS A 34 -11.55 9.95 -12.48
CA HIS A 34 -10.41 9.32 -13.13
C HIS A 34 -9.21 10.28 -13.13
N SER A 35 -8.59 10.47 -11.96
CA SER A 35 -7.39 11.30 -11.83
C SER A 35 -6.22 10.72 -12.65
N PRO A 36 -5.19 11.53 -12.96
CA PRO A 36 -3.98 11.01 -13.60
C PRO A 36 -3.30 9.89 -12.80
N ALA A 37 -3.37 9.94 -11.47
CA ALA A 37 -2.83 8.91 -10.60
C ALA A 37 -3.61 7.58 -10.74
N ILE A 38 -4.95 7.64 -10.71
CA ILE A 38 -5.81 6.45 -10.91
C ILE A 38 -5.55 5.83 -12.29
N GLN A 39 -5.46 6.64 -13.34
CA GLN A 39 -5.16 6.14 -14.69
C GLN A 39 -3.77 5.47 -14.75
N ALA A 40 -2.76 6.09 -14.15
CA ALA A 40 -1.40 5.57 -14.15
C ALA A 40 -1.30 4.25 -13.36
N ASN A 41 -1.88 4.18 -12.17
CA ASN A 41 -1.87 2.97 -11.35
C ASN A 41 -2.67 1.84 -12.00
N SER A 42 -3.84 2.15 -12.59
CA SER A 42 -4.63 1.17 -13.34
C SER A 42 -3.82 0.56 -14.50
N TYR A 43 -3.12 1.38 -15.25
CA TYR A 43 -2.32 0.92 -16.39
C TYR A 43 -1.07 0.15 -15.94
N TYR A 44 -0.28 0.72 -15.01
CA TYR A 44 1.00 0.15 -14.57
C TYR A 44 0.81 -1.24 -13.92
N PHE A 45 -0.05 -1.34 -12.93
CA PHE A 45 -0.29 -2.59 -12.21
C PHE A 45 -1.16 -3.58 -12.99
N GLY A 46 -1.90 -3.12 -14.01
CA GLY A 46 -2.58 -4.00 -14.96
C GLY A 46 -1.65 -4.70 -15.94
N HIS A 47 -0.41 -4.23 -16.08
CA HIS A 47 0.59 -4.84 -16.95
C HIS A 47 1.29 -6.00 -16.22
N SER A 48 1.00 -7.23 -16.62
CA SER A 48 1.40 -8.44 -15.89
C SER A 48 2.91 -8.59 -15.68
N GLU A 49 3.73 -8.18 -16.66
CA GLU A 49 5.19 -8.23 -16.56
C GLU A 49 5.71 -7.21 -15.53
N TRP A 50 5.22 -5.97 -15.56
CA TRP A 50 5.63 -4.92 -14.62
C TRP A 50 5.19 -5.25 -13.19
N ALA A 51 3.95 -5.73 -13.03
CA ALA A 51 3.42 -6.20 -11.76
C ALA A 51 4.25 -7.34 -11.18
N LYS A 52 4.66 -8.31 -12.01
CA LYS A 52 5.56 -9.39 -11.61
C LYS A 52 6.93 -8.88 -11.18
N ASN A 53 7.55 -8.00 -11.95
CA ASN A 53 8.86 -7.43 -11.63
C ASN A 53 8.82 -6.66 -10.31
N TYR A 54 7.74 -5.94 -10.04
CA TYR A 54 7.53 -5.25 -8.78
C TYR A 54 7.39 -6.24 -7.60
N PHE A 55 6.63 -7.30 -7.76
CA PHE A 55 6.50 -8.35 -6.74
C PHE A 55 7.85 -8.98 -6.38
N GLU A 56 8.62 -9.38 -7.40
CA GLU A 56 9.94 -9.98 -7.21
C GLU A 56 10.93 -9.04 -6.50
N ALA A 57 10.85 -7.75 -6.80
CA ALA A 57 11.75 -6.76 -6.22
C ALA A 57 11.40 -6.38 -4.76
N CYS A 58 10.12 -6.36 -4.39
CA CYS A 58 9.67 -5.71 -3.15
C CYS A 58 9.04 -6.66 -2.13
N HIS A 59 8.45 -7.80 -2.55
CA HIS A 59 7.57 -8.58 -1.68
C HIS A 59 8.06 -10.02 -1.38
N ARG A 60 9.09 -10.49 -2.04
CA ARG A 60 9.65 -11.84 -1.79
C ARG A 60 10.62 -11.90 -0.61
N ASP A 61 11.01 -10.77 -0.06
CA ASP A 61 11.95 -10.69 1.05
C ASP A 61 11.36 -11.28 2.34
N ASP A 62 12.12 -12.11 3.03
CA ASP A 62 11.70 -12.74 4.30
C ASP A 62 11.53 -11.71 5.43
N LYS A 63 12.23 -10.58 5.38
CA LYS A 63 12.06 -9.48 6.33
C LYS A 63 10.72 -8.79 6.15
N PHE A 64 10.30 -8.58 4.89
CA PHE A 64 8.95 -8.10 4.57
C PHE A 64 7.89 -9.01 5.20
N LYS A 65 7.99 -10.33 4.96
CA LYS A 65 7.04 -11.32 5.50
C LYS A 65 7.04 -11.33 7.02
N ALA A 66 8.23 -11.32 7.66
CA ALA A 66 8.35 -11.32 9.11
C ALA A 66 7.72 -10.06 9.73
N ARG A 67 7.93 -8.88 9.13
CA ARG A 67 7.37 -7.62 9.57
C ARG A 67 5.85 -7.63 9.51
N TRP A 68 5.27 -8.01 8.36
CA TRP A 68 3.83 -8.09 8.20
C TRP A 68 3.19 -9.12 9.14
N ARG A 69 3.75 -10.33 9.23
CA ARG A 69 3.25 -11.37 10.15
C ARG A 69 3.27 -10.91 11.61
N SER A 70 4.29 -10.18 12.01
CA SER A 70 4.37 -9.64 13.36
C SER A 70 3.33 -8.54 13.62
N ALA A 71 2.99 -7.76 12.59
CA ALA A 71 2.02 -6.68 12.70
C ALA A 71 0.58 -7.18 12.77
N ILE A 72 0.22 -8.13 11.89
CA ILE A 72 -1.17 -8.62 11.79
C ILE A 72 -1.45 -9.86 12.66
N GLY A 73 -0.41 -10.54 13.12
CA GLY A 73 -0.52 -11.90 13.68
C GLY A 73 -1.01 -12.90 12.62
N SER A 74 -1.86 -13.86 13.00
CA SER A 74 -2.57 -14.68 12.02
C SER A 74 -3.85 -13.98 11.55
N TRP A 75 -4.10 -14.03 10.25
CA TRP A 75 -5.38 -13.65 9.67
C TRP A 75 -6.27 -14.85 9.28
N ASP A 76 -5.86 -16.06 9.71
CA ASP A 76 -6.68 -17.25 9.53
C ASP A 76 -8.06 -17.09 10.19
N ASN A 77 -9.10 -17.53 9.50
CA ASN A 77 -10.50 -17.40 9.89
C ASN A 77 -10.97 -15.94 10.13
N LYS A 78 -10.26 -14.94 9.58
CA LYS A 78 -10.62 -13.52 9.69
C LYS A 78 -11.18 -12.97 8.38
N VAL A 79 -11.97 -11.90 8.49
CA VAL A 79 -12.38 -11.07 7.36
C VAL A 79 -11.28 -10.03 7.13
N VAL A 80 -10.63 -10.13 5.99
CA VAL A 80 -9.49 -9.28 5.60
C VAL A 80 -9.86 -8.43 4.39
N VAL A 81 -9.57 -7.15 4.45
CA VAL A 81 -9.69 -6.22 3.31
C VAL A 81 -8.30 -5.67 2.99
N ASP A 82 -7.83 -5.93 1.77
CA ASP A 82 -6.57 -5.43 1.23
C ASP A 82 -6.87 -4.32 0.22
N ILE A 83 -6.58 -3.07 0.59
CA ILE A 83 -6.88 -1.87 -0.21
C ILE A 83 -5.63 -1.48 -1.00
N GLY A 84 -5.78 -1.31 -2.32
CA GLY A 84 -4.65 -1.20 -3.23
C GLY A 84 -3.93 -2.55 -3.33
N CYS A 85 -4.68 -3.65 -3.41
CA CYS A 85 -4.13 -4.99 -3.35
C CYS A 85 -3.21 -5.33 -4.55
N GLY A 86 -3.29 -4.55 -5.64
CA GLY A 86 -2.58 -4.84 -6.87
C GLY A 86 -2.87 -6.26 -7.36
N PRO A 87 -1.87 -6.99 -7.85
CA PRO A 87 -2.00 -8.39 -8.27
C PRO A 87 -2.09 -9.38 -7.10
N GLY A 88 -2.31 -8.92 -5.86
CA GLY A 88 -2.43 -9.73 -4.65
C GLY A 88 -1.10 -10.03 -3.95
N ASN A 89 -0.15 -9.11 -4.06
CA ASN A 89 1.22 -9.28 -3.58
C ASN A 89 1.31 -9.62 -2.09
N LEU A 90 0.46 -9.01 -1.27
CA LEU A 90 0.49 -9.23 0.17
C LEU A 90 0.13 -10.68 0.52
N TYR A 91 -0.98 -11.20 -0.02
CA TYR A 91 -1.39 -12.59 0.21
C TYR A 91 -0.42 -13.59 -0.42
N ALA A 92 0.08 -13.32 -1.62
CA ALA A 92 1.10 -14.17 -2.26
C ALA A 92 2.37 -14.30 -1.41
N SER A 93 2.70 -13.27 -0.63
CA SER A 93 3.87 -13.26 0.27
C SER A 93 3.60 -13.96 1.61
N LEU A 94 2.43 -13.72 2.19
CA LEU A 94 2.12 -14.16 3.55
C LEU A 94 1.46 -15.53 3.60
N GLY A 95 0.64 -15.88 2.61
CA GLY A 95 -0.19 -17.08 2.64
C GLY A 95 -1.24 -17.01 3.75
N GLY A 96 -1.62 -18.17 4.28
CA GLY A 96 -2.63 -18.29 5.33
C GLY A 96 -4.01 -18.67 4.79
N SER A 97 -5.02 -18.69 5.67
CA SER A 97 -6.38 -19.14 5.37
C SER A 97 -7.42 -18.15 5.93
N PRO A 98 -7.50 -16.92 5.43
CA PRO A 98 -8.54 -15.98 5.83
C PRO A 98 -9.92 -16.55 5.51
N GLN A 99 -10.93 -16.24 6.35
CA GLN A 99 -12.32 -16.62 6.08
C GLN A 99 -12.85 -15.93 4.82
N VAL A 100 -12.53 -14.63 4.69
CA VAL A 100 -12.82 -13.82 3.52
C VAL A 100 -11.62 -12.93 3.25
N LEU A 101 -11.17 -12.88 2.00
CA LEU A 101 -10.09 -12.00 1.55
C LEU A 101 -10.61 -11.12 0.42
N ILE A 102 -10.93 -9.87 0.73
CA ILE A 102 -11.40 -8.87 -0.24
C ILE A 102 -10.20 -8.08 -0.72
N GLY A 103 -10.02 -7.99 -2.04
CA GLY A 103 -9.02 -7.13 -2.67
C GLY A 103 -9.69 -5.98 -3.41
N VAL A 104 -9.31 -4.76 -3.07
CA VAL A 104 -9.80 -3.54 -3.74
C VAL A 104 -8.67 -2.89 -4.51
N ASP A 105 -8.89 -2.59 -5.77
CA ASP A 105 -7.91 -1.88 -6.62
C ASP A 105 -8.62 -1.11 -7.73
N VAL A 106 -7.94 -0.14 -8.32
CA VAL A 106 -8.42 0.61 -9.51
C VAL A 106 -7.99 -0.06 -10.83
N SER A 107 -7.13 -1.08 -10.75
CA SER A 107 -6.59 -1.80 -11.91
C SER A 107 -7.33 -3.11 -12.15
N TYR A 108 -8.11 -3.16 -13.24
CA TYR A 108 -8.83 -4.37 -13.62
C TYR A 108 -7.89 -5.56 -13.85
N GLY A 109 -6.79 -5.35 -14.59
CA GLY A 109 -5.81 -6.41 -14.86
C GLY A 109 -5.09 -6.92 -13.61
N ALA A 110 -4.81 -6.04 -12.64
CA ALA A 110 -4.27 -6.44 -11.35
C ALA A 110 -5.25 -7.31 -10.58
N LEU A 111 -6.52 -6.94 -10.54
CA LEU A 111 -7.58 -7.71 -9.87
C LEU A 111 -7.83 -9.08 -10.50
N GLU A 112 -7.68 -9.21 -11.82
CA GLU A 112 -7.70 -10.53 -12.47
C GLU A 112 -6.57 -11.45 -11.97
N MET A 113 -5.38 -10.89 -11.76
CA MET A 113 -4.26 -11.63 -11.18
C MET A 113 -4.51 -11.98 -9.70
N ALA A 114 -5.01 -11.05 -8.91
CA ALA A 114 -5.36 -11.27 -7.51
C ALA A 114 -6.46 -12.34 -7.34
N GLN A 115 -7.48 -12.34 -8.20
CA GLN A 115 -8.54 -13.34 -8.19
C GLN A 115 -8.01 -14.77 -8.37
N ARG A 116 -7.03 -14.95 -9.24
CA ARG A 116 -6.43 -16.27 -9.52
C ARG A 116 -5.72 -16.88 -8.31
N ILE A 117 -5.29 -16.06 -7.37
CA ILE A 117 -4.60 -16.51 -6.15
C ILE A 117 -5.49 -16.52 -4.91
N GLY A 118 -6.80 -16.23 -5.05
CA GLY A 118 -7.79 -16.43 -3.98
C GLY A 118 -8.44 -15.17 -3.43
N TYR A 119 -8.16 -13.98 -3.96
CA TYR A 119 -8.90 -12.78 -3.58
C TYR A 119 -10.34 -12.81 -4.10
N THR A 120 -11.25 -12.23 -3.34
CA THR A 120 -12.56 -11.76 -3.80
C THR A 120 -12.37 -10.32 -4.28
N PRO A 121 -12.23 -10.08 -5.60
CA PRO A 121 -11.81 -8.79 -6.12
C PRO A 121 -12.97 -7.79 -6.20
N LEU A 122 -12.67 -6.50 -6.04
CA LEU A 122 -13.58 -5.39 -6.29
C LEU A 122 -12.83 -4.24 -6.97
N LEU A 123 -13.26 -3.86 -8.16
CA LEU A 123 -12.77 -2.64 -8.81
C LEU A 123 -13.47 -1.44 -8.21
N ALA A 124 -12.74 -0.65 -7.43
CA ALA A 124 -13.26 0.56 -6.78
C ALA A 124 -12.12 1.53 -6.44
N ASP A 125 -12.49 2.80 -6.24
CA ASP A 125 -11.60 3.85 -5.76
C ASP A 125 -11.49 3.79 -4.23
N ALA A 126 -10.28 3.73 -3.70
CA ALA A 126 -9.99 3.71 -2.27
C ALA A 126 -10.47 4.98 -1.53
N HIS A 127 -10.63 6.10 -2.24
CA HIS A 127 -11.22 7.32 -1.67
C HIS A 127 -12.72 7.20 -1.38
N HIS A 128 -13.41 6.23 -2.01
CA HIS A 128 -14.86 6.06 -1.92
C HIS A 128 -15.23 4.57 -1.84
N LEU A 129 -14.83 3.93 -0.74
CA LEU A 129 -15.07 2.50 -0.55
C LEU A 129 -16.56 2.18 -0.36
N PRO A 130 -17.14 1.27 -1.17
CA PRO A 130 -18.57 1.01 -1.20
C PRO A 130 -19.03 0.00 -0.12
N PHE A 131 -18.33 -0.10 0.98
CA PHE A 131 -18.62 -1.08 2.02
C PHE A 131 -19.38 -0.46 3.21
N ILE A 132 -20.09 -1.32 3.94
CA ILE A 132 -20.59 -0.99 5.27
C ILE A 132 -19.42 -0.75 6.24
N ALA A 133 -19.68 -0.08 7.36
CA ALA A 133 -18.64 0.16 8.38
C ALA A 133 -18.50 -1.04 9.34
N GLY A 134 -17.31 -1.22 9.93
CA GLY A 134 -17.10 -2.02 11.12
C GLY A 134 -17.24 -3.54 10.95
N PHE A 135 -16.87 -4.09 9.80
CA PHE A 135 -16.99 -5.53 9.54
C PHE A 135 -15.65 -6.28 9.45
N ALA A 136 -14.56 -5.59 9.12
CA ALA A 136 -13.28 -6.22 8.87
C ALA A 136 -12.47 -6.44 10.16
N ASP A 137 -11.91 -7.63 10.30
CA ASP A 137 -10.94 -7.95 11.36
C ASP A 137 -9.59 -7.27 11.11
N VAL A 138 -9.17 -7.28 9.84
CA VAL A 138 -7.91 -6.71 9.39
C VAL A 138 -8.16 -5.89 8.13
N VAL A 139 -7.71 -4.66 8.14
CA VAL A 139 -7.60 -3.83 6.92
C VAL A 139 -6.13 -3.56 6.66
N ALA A 140 -5.66 -3.90 5.47
CA ALA A 140 -4.28 -3.76 5.05
C ALA A 140 -4.17 -2.75 3.90
N LEU A 141 -3.12 -1.91 3.94
CA LEU A 141 -2.69 -1.07 2.83
C LEU A 141 -1.16 -1.22 2.71
N ASN A 142 -0.71 -1.89 1.67
CA ASN A 142 0.71 -2.11 1.47
C ASN A 142 1.20 -1.35 0.24
N ALA A 143 2.08 -0.37 0.43
CA ALA A 143 2.57 0.50 -0.65
C ALA A 143 1.40 1.14 -1.42
N THR A 144 0.43 1.72 -0.73
CA THR A 144 -0.83 2.16 -1.32
C THR A 144 -1.06 3.66 -1.17
N LEU A 145 -0.84 4.20 0.03
CA LEU A 145 -1.22 5.58 0.34
C LEU A 145 -0.48 6.60 -0.53
N HIS A 146 0.79 6.37 -0.81
CA HIS A 146 1.58 7.29 -1.65
C HIS A 146 1.18 7.30 -3.13
N HIS A 147 0.33 6.37 -3.55
CA HIS A 147 -0.29 6.34 -4.88
C HIS A 147 -1.64 7.07 -4.95
N CYS A 148 -2.21 7.45 -3.82
CA CYS A 148 -3.54 8.05 -3.73
C CYS A 148 -3.48 9.57 -3.77
N ASP A 149 -4.45 10.23 -4.41
CA ASP A 149 -4.50 11.70 -4.50
C ASP A 149 -4.69 12.36 -3.11
N ASP A 150 -5.47 11.73 -2.22
CA ASP A 150 -5.70 12.17 -0.83
C ASP A 150 -5.47 11.00 0.14
N MET A 151 -4.27 10.95 0.71
CA MET A 151 -3.88 9.91 1.68
C MET A 151 -4.75 9.90 2.94
N ALA A 152 -5.19 11.07 3.43
CA ALA A 152 -6.00 11.18 4.64
C ALA A 152 -7.41 10.62 4.41
N GLN A 153 -8.01 10.93 3.26
CA GLN A 153 -9.32 10.40 2.88
C GLN A 153 -9.28 8.87 2.75
N VAL A 154 -8.29 8.32 2.05
CA VAL A 154 -8.14 6.86 1.90
C VAL A 154 -7.91 6.18 3.25
N LEU A 155 -7.08 6.75 4.11
CA LEU A 155 -6.83 6.23 5.45
C LEU A 155 -8.11 6.24 6.31
N ALA A 156 -8.92 7.30 6.23
CA ALA A 156 -10.21 7.39 6.92
C ALA A 156 -11.23 6.37 6.38
N GLN A 157 -11.29 6.16 5.07
CA GLN A 157 -12.14 5.13 4.46
C GLN A 157 -11.72 3.73 4.88
N ALA A 158 -10.44 3.45 4.93
CA ALA A 158 -9.89 2.18 5.42
C ALA A 158 -10.25 1.96 6.91
N ALA A 159 -10.03 2.96 7.74
CA ALA A 159 -10.34 2.92 9.17
C ALA A 159 -11.84 2.62 9.44
N ARG A 160 -12.73 3.19 8.64
CA ARG A 160 -14.19 2.96 8.75
C ARG A 160 -14.56 1.48 8.65
N LEU A 161 -13.82 0.69 7.88
CA LEU A 161 -14.12 -0.74 7.67
C LEU A 161 -13.75 -1.62 8.86
N VAL A 162 -12.78 -1.21 9.67
CA VAL A 162 -12.28 -1.99 10.79
C VAL A 162 -13.35 -2.13 11.86
N ARG A 163 -13.64 -3.35 12.31
CA ARG A 163 -14.57 -3.58 13.43
C ARG A 163 -13.96 -3.18 14.77
N PRO A 164 -14.77 -2.96 15.84
CA PRO A 164 -14.24 -2.82 17.19
C PRO A 164 -13.30 -3.98 17.56
N GLY A 165 -12.12 -3.68 18.08
CA GLY A 165 -11.05 -4.66 18.37
C GLY A 165 -10.29 -5.19 17.16
N GLY A 166 -10.64 -4.75 15.93
CA GLY A 166 -9.90 -5.05 14.72
C GLY A 166 -8.68 -4.15 14.55
N ILE A 167 -7.89 -4.41 13.50
CA ILE A 167 -6.64 -3.68 13.22
C ILE A 167 -6.60 -3.13 11.79
N LEU A 168 -5.97 -1.97 11.65
CA LEU A 168 -5.54 -1.41 10.38
C LEU A 168 -4.02 -1.40 10.35
N VAL A 169 -3.44 -1.88 9.26
CA VAL A 169 -1.98 -1.89 9.07
C VAL A 169 -1.63 -1.27 7.73
N THR A 170 -0.72 -0.31 7.74
CA THR A 170 -0.10 0.24 6.54
C THR A 170 1.40 0.04 6.57
N ASP A 171 2.03 -0.25 5.43
CA ASP A 171 3.48 -0.40 5.31
C ASP A 171 3.95 -0.05 3.89
N HIS A 172 5.27 0.14 3.73
CA HIS A 172 5.93 0.45 2.47
C HIS A 172 5.58 1.82 1.85
N ASP A 173 4.93 2.70 2.59
CA ASP A 173 4.75 4.08 2.16
C ASP A 173 5.97 4.93 2.59
N PRO A 174 6.50 5.82 1.73
CA PRO A 174 7.71 6.59 2.00
C PRO A 174 7.49 7.59 3.14
N GLN A 175 8.40 7.60 4.13
CA GLN A 175 8.38 8.57 5.21
C GLN A 175 8.93 9.90 4.73
N ARG A 176 8.12 10.97 4.75
CA ARG A 176 8.45 12.30 4.22
C ARG A 176 9.81 12.83 4.67
N SER A 177 10.12 12.75 5.96
CA SER A 177 11.35 13.28 6.54
C SER A 177 12.61 12.62 5.99
N ALA A 178 12.55 11.36 5.58
CA ALA A 178 13.66 10.60 5.02
C ALA A 178 14.01 11.03 3.57
N TRP A 179 13.04 11.61 2.86
CA TRP A 179 13.12 11.99 1.45
C TRP A 179 13.11 13.51 1.24
N ASP A 180 13.25 14.31 2.29
CA ASP A 180 13.31 15.79 2.19
C ASP A 180 14.66 16.25 1.63
N TYR A 181 15.00 15.79 0.42
CA TYR A 181 16.25 16.08 -0.25
C TYR A 181 16.34 17.54 -0.71
N LYS A 182 17.51 18.18 -0.48
CA LYS A 182 17.78 19.57 -0.79
C LYS A 182 19.12 19.72 -1.53
N GLY A 183 19.27 20.84 -2.23
CA GLY A 183 20.54 21.20 -2.88
C GLY A 183 21.08 20.10 -3.81
N ILE A 184 22.33 19.70 -3.59
CA ILE A 184 23.01 18.69 -4.42
C ILE A 184 22.30 17.33 -4.37
N ALA A 185 21.78 16.93 -3.22
CA ALA A 185 21.04 15.66 -3.10
C ALA A 185 19.77 15.66 -3.96
N LEU A 186 19.03 16.76 -3.97
CA LEU A 186 17.86 16.89 -4.84
C LEU A 186 18.25 16.82 -6.33
N PHE A 187 19.35 17.45 -6.72
CA PHE A 187 19.87 17.35 -8.08
C PHE A 187 20.25 15.90 -8.44
N LEU A 188 20.98 15.20 -7.59
CA LEU A 188 21.34 13.80 -7.80
C LEU A 188 20.08 12.92 -7.90
N TRP A 189 19.09 13.15 -7.06
CA TRP A 189 17.82 12.44 -7.08
C TRP A 189 17.08 12.63 -8.42
N GLN A 190 17.07 13.84 -8.96
CA GLN A 190 16.49 14.12 -10.29
C GLN A 190 17.28 13.45 -11.41
N MET A 191 18.60 13.48 -11.35
CA MET A 191 19.49 12.87 -12.36
C MET A 191 19.45 11.34 -12.37
N ARG A 192 18.88 10.68 -11.35
CA ARG A 192 18.79 9.22 -11.32
C ARG A 192 17.95 8.63 -12.45
N LEU A 193 16.92 9.34 -12.92
CA LEU A 193 15.95 8.82 -13.87
C LEU A 193 16.57 8.49 -15.24
N PRO A 194 17.35 9.36 -15.90
CA PRO A 194 18.08 9.01 -17.11
C PRO A 194 19.01 7.81 -16.91
N TRP A 195 19.68 7.75 -15.75
CA TRP A 195 20.58 6.66 -15.41
C TRP A 195 19.84 5.34 -15.24
N TYR A 196 18.72 5.32 -14.51
CA TYR A 196 17.91 4.11 -14.30
C TYR A 196 17.37 3.55 -15.62
N ARG A 197 16.98 4.41 -16.54
CA ARG A 197 16.57 4.02 -17.90
C ARG A 197 17.71 3.40 -18.68
N LEU A 198 18.91 3.96 -18.60
CA LEU A 198 20.10 3.43 -19.27
C LEU A 198 20.46 2.01 -18.80
N ILE A 199 20.39 1.77 -17.49
CA ILE A 199 20.72 0.45 -16.91
C ILE A 199 19.49 -0.48 -16.76
N LYS A 200 18.35 -0.11 -17.34
CA LYS A 200 17.07 -0.86 -17.30
C LYS A 200 16.70 -1.31 -15.89
N ARG A 201 16.84 -0.43 -14.91
CA ARG A 201 16.55 -0.74 -13.51
C ARG A 201 15.04 -0.67 -13.26
N GLY A 202 14.43 -1.74 -12.74
CA GLY A 202 12.99 -1.99 -12.48
C GLY A 202 12.12 -0.75 -12.41
N GLY A 203 10.86 -0.74 -12.76
CA GLY A 203 9.99 0.44 -12.85
C GLY A 203 10.45 1.55 -13.84
N HIS A 204 11.65 1.42 -14.40
CA HIS A 204 12.30 2.41 -15.27
C HIS A 204 13.03 1.75 -16.46
N ALA A 205 12.70 0.51 -16.79
CA ALA A 205 13.38 -0.25 -17.87
C ALA A 205 13.09 0.33 -19.26
N SER A 206 11.95 0.95 -19.46
CA SER A 206 11.58 1.67 -20.67
C SER A 206 11.10 3.10 -20.37
N ALA A 207 11.00 3.93 -21.42
CA ALA A 207 10.45 5.28 -21.26
C ALA A 207 8.96 5.25 -20.90
N GLU A 208 8.22 4.27 -21.41
CA GLU A 208 6.81 4.09 -21.12
C GLU A 208 6.59 3.63 -19.68
N GLU A 209 7.29 2.60 -19.24
CA GLU A 209 7.24 2.10 -17.86
C GLU A 209 7.59 3.21 -16.86
N GLN A 210 8.68 3.96 -17.14
CA GLN A 210 9.07 5.10 -16.30
C GLN A 210 8.00 6.18 -16.23
N LYS A 211 7.35 6.50 -17.37
CA LYS A 211 6.27 7.49 -17.42
C LYS A 211 5.12 7.11 -16.50
N TRP A 212 4.63 5.88 -16.62
CA TRP A 212 3.49 5.41 -15.86
C TRP A 212 3.82 5.19 -14.38
N SER A 213 4.99 4.64 -14.08
CA SER A 213 5.47 4.51 -12.70
C SER A 213 5.51 5.87 -11.99
N LEU A 214 6.15 6.87 -12.59
CA LEU A 214 6.26 8.22 -12.00
C LEU A 214 4.91 8.94 -11.87
N ALA A 215 3.99 8.71 -12.79
CA ALA A 215 2.67 9.32 -12.73
C ALA A 215 1.80 8.69 -11.63
N GLY A 216 2.03 7.41 -11.31
CA GLY A 216 1.35 6.71 -10.22
C GLY A 216 1.88 7.05 -8.83
N GLU A 217 3.17 7.38 -8.69
CA GLU A 217 3.81 7.68 -7.41
C GLU A 217 3.59 9.15 -6.99
N VAL A 218 2.36 9.49 -6.58
CA VAL A 218 1.93 10.88 -6.29
C VAL A 218 2.75 11.50 -5.17
N HIS A 219 2.96 10.76 -4.08
CA HIS A 219 3.61 11.25 -2.86
C HIS A 219 5.01 10.65 -2.60
N HIS A 220 5.60 9.97 -3.57
CA HIS A 220 6.99 9.51 -3.50
C HIS A 220 7.94 10.54 -4.14
N LYS A 221 8.00 11.71 -3.56
CA LYS A 221 8.79 12.86 -4.04
C LYS A 221 9.56 13.51 -2.90
N PRO A 222 10.68 14.17 -3.17
CA PRO A 222 11.40 14.95 -2.15
C PRO A 222 10.49 15.96 -1.46
N GLY A 223 10.45 15.90 -0.12
CA GLY A 223 9.60 16.76 0.70
C GLY A 223 8.13 16.33 0.79
N ASP A 224 7.76 15.19 0.22
CA ASP A 224 6.41 14.61 0.28
C ASP A 224 6.45 13.18 0.85
N GLY A 225 5.28 12.62 1.21
CA GLY A 225 5.13 11.29 1.79
C GLY A 225 4.44 11.26 3.14
N MET A 226 4.49 10.11 3.79
CA MET A 226 3.82 9.86 5.07
C MET A 226 4.46 10.65 6.21
N THR A 227 3.62 11.13 7.12
CA THR A 227 4.05 11.77 8.37
C THR A 227 3.37 11.12 9.57
N PRO A 228 3.99 11.16 10.77
CA PRO A 228 3.30 10.74 12.00
C PRO A 228 1.98 11.48 12.22
N ASP A 229 1.96 12.78 11.96
CA ASP A 229 0.78 13.64 12.14
C ASP A 229 -0.40 13.21 11.26
N LEU A 230 -0.14 12.78 10.02
CA LEU A 230 -1.19 12.27 9.14
C LEU A 230 -1.92 11.08 9.77
N TYR A 231 -1.19 10.15 10.35
CA TYR A 231 -1.77 8.99 11.02
C TYR A 231 -2.53 9.36 12.28
N TYR A 232 -1.93 10.14 13.17
CA TYR A 232 -2.56 10.53 14.43
C TYR A 232 -3.81 11.37 14.19
N GLN A 233 -3.72 12.41 13.36
CA GLN A 233 -4.84 13.31 13.07
C GLN A 233 -6.01 12.62 12.36
N THR A 234 -5.74 11.57 11.58
CA THR A 234 -6.78 10.84 10.87
C THR A 234 -7.40 9.73 11.72
N LEU A 235 -6.59 8.97 12.47
CA LEU A 235 -7.05 7.72 13.08
C LEU A 235 -7.50 7.88 14.54
N GLU A 236 -6.83 8.70 15.35
CA GLU A 236 -7.21 8.86 16.76
C GLU A 236 -8.63 9.41 16.96
N PRO A 237 -9.10 10.42 16.17
CA PRO A 237 -10.48 10.89 16.25
C PRO A 237 -11.53 9.83 15.88
N LEU A 238 -11.11 8.79 15.13
CA LEU A 238 -11.97 7.67 14.75
C LEU A 238 -11.94 6.51 15.77
N GLY A 239 -11.30 6.71 16.92
CA GLY A 239 -11.25 5.74 18.01
C GLY A 239 -10.16 4.66 17.84
N PHE A 240 -9.03 5.02 17.26
CA PHE A 240 -7.89 4.11 17.12
C PHE A 240 -6.75 4.45 18.09
N THR A 241 -6.13 3.41 18.64
CA THR A 241 -4.79 3.50 19.23
C THR A 241 -3.76 3.28 18.16
N VAL A 242 -2.95 4.30 17.87
CA VAL A 242 -1.98 4.31 16.78
C VAL A 242 -0.57 4.01 17.28
N LYS A 243 0.14 3.11 16.61
CA LYS A 243 1.56 2.83 16.84
C LYS A 243 2.31 2.94 15.51
N LEU A 244 3.38 3.72 15.49
CA LEU A 244 4.18 3.97 14.29
C LEU A 244 5.57 3.35 14.43
N TYR A 245 6.04 2.75 13.35
CA TYR A 245 7.31 2.04 13.29
C TYR A 245 8.08 2.45 12.03
N PRO A 246 8.97 3.45 12.13
CA PRO A 246 9.84 3.80 11.01
C PRO A 246 10.82 2.66 10.71
N HIS A 247 11.10 2.40 9.41
CA HIS A 247 12.05 1.35 9.04
C HIS A 247 12.68 1.55 7.65
N ASN A 248 13.80 0.88 7.45
CA ASN A 248 14.61 0.95 6.22
C ASN A 248 14.46 -0.28 5.30
N HIS A 249 13.39 -1.07 5.44
CA HIS A 249 13.14 -2.35 4.74
C HIS A 249 14.15 -3.47 5.05
N THR A 250 15.15 -3.21 5.89
CA THR A 250 16.22 -4.15 6.25
C THR A 250 15.98 -4.93 7.54
N VAL A 251 14.80 -4.78 8.11
CA VAL A 251 14.35 -5.40 9.37
C VAL A 251 13.04 -6.13 9.18
N GLY A 252 12.85 -7.18 9.99
CA GLY A 252 11.62 -7.97 10.06
C GLY A 252 10.81 -7.63 11.32
N ALA A 253 10.50 -8.65 12.13
CA ALA A 253 9.70 -8.54 13.35
C ALA A 253 10.28 -7.57 14.40
N GLU A 254 11.59 -7.40 14.41
CA GLU A 254 12.32 -6.52 15.32
C GLU A 254 11.97 -5.03 15.17
N VAL A 255 11.29 -4.65 14.08
CA VAL A 255 10.75 -3.30 13.91
C VAL A 255 9.80 -2.93 15.05
N LEU A 256 9.00 -3.88 15.53
CA LEU A 256 8.05 -3.66 16.63
C LEU A 256 8.74 -3.41 17.98
N GLN A 257 10.05 -3.66 18.05
CA GLN A 257 10.90 -3.40 19.22
C GLN A 257 11.72 -2.10 19.05
N GLY A 258 11.43 -1.30 18.01
CA GLY A 258 12.11 -0.04 17.73
C GLY A 258 13.38 -0.17 16.89
N ASN A 259 13.69 -1.35 16.37
CA ASN A 259 14.79 -1.51 15.42
C ASN A 259 14.33 -1.08 14.02
N TYR A 260 14.76 0.08 13.57
CA TYR A 260 14.42 0.61 12.23
C TYR A 260 15.38 0.16 11.12
N GLY A 261 16.41 -0.63 11.45
CA GLY A 261 17.40 -1.08 10.49
C GLY A 261 18.26 0.05 9.93
N ARG A 262 18.97 -0.24 8.84
CA ARG A 262 19.90 0.69 8.23
C ARG A 262 19.66 0.82 6.74
N ALA A 263 19.46 2.04 6.25
CA ALA A 263 19.33 2.32 4.83
C ALA A 263 20.63 2.03 4.06
N ALA A 264 20.51 1.70 2.77
CA ALA A 264 21.67 1.54 1.90
C ALA A 264 22.50 2.83 1.84
N TRP A 265 23.81 2.69 1.61
CA TRP A 265 24.78 3.79 1.67
C TRP A 265 24.39 4.98 0.79
N LYS A 266 23.79 4.77 -0.37
CA LYS A 266 23.36 5.81 -1.31
C LYS A 266 22.32 6.76 -0.68
N TYR A 267 21.30 6.20 -0.02
CA TYR A 267 20.26 7.00 0.65
C TYR A 267 20.85 7.79 1.82
N ARG A 268 21.72 7.17 2.61
CA ARG A 268 22.41 7.79 3.73
C ARG A 268 23.35 8.93 3.27
N PHE A 269 23.94 8.79 2.09
CA PHE A 269 24.77 9.83 1.49
C PHE A 269 23.91 11.04 1.06
N GLU A 270 22.81 10.81 0.33
CA GLU A 270 21.86 11.83 -0.09
C GLU A 270 21.22 12.54 1.11
N GLN A 271 20.87 11.80 2.16
CA GLN A 271 20.37 12.34 3.42
C GLN A 271 21.39 13.28 4.07
N ARG A 272 22.66 12.90 4.19
CA ARG A 272 23.72 13.78 4.73
C ARG A 272 23.88 15.06 3.92
N LEU A 273 23.86 14.97 2.60
CA LEU A 273 23.93 16.12 1.72
C LEU A 273 22.72 17.07 1.87
N SER A 274 21.60 16.56 2.35
CA SER A 274 20.38 17.33 2.63
C SER A 274 20.28 17.82 4.08
N GLY A 275 21.28 17.54 4.93
CA GLY A 275 21.24 17.87 6.35
C GLY A 275 20.37 16.94 7.20
N ILE A 276 19.88 15.85 6.62
CA ILE A 276 19.16 14.78 7.36
C ILE A 276 20.22 13.94 8.08
N LYS A 277 20.01 13.67 9.36
CA LYS A 277 20.89 12.79 10.15
C LYS A 277 20.59 11.33 9.80
N PRO A 278 21.42 10.61 9.02
CA PRO A 278 21.19 9.19 8.75
C PRO A 278 21.28 8.40 10.06
N ASP A 279 20.73 7.21 10.06
CA ASP A 279 20.71 6.35 11.25
C ASP A 279 19.89 6.95 12.42
N SER A 280 18.85 7.75 12.10
CA SER A 280 17.81 8.18 13.05
C SER A 280 16.44 7.65 12.58
N PRO A 281 15.43 7.55 13.47
CA PRO A 281 14.08 7.13 13.09
C PRO A 281 13.46 8.03 12.01
N GLU A 282 13.75 9.34 12.03
CA GLU A 282 13.25 10.31 11.04
C GLU A 282 13.89 10.13 9.66
N ALA A 283 15.06 9.48 9.60
CA ALA A 283 15.74 9.16 8.36
C ALA A 283 15.38 7.78 7.80
N ALA A 284 14.52 7.03 8.49
CA ALA A 284 14.04 5.74 8.00
C ALA A 284 13.16 5.91 6.75
N LEU A 285 13.39 5.10 5.73
CA LEU A 285 12.82 5.28 4.39
C LEU A 285 11.30 5.10 4.33
N SER A 286 10.72 4.35 5.26
CA SER A 286 9.30 4.02 5.31
C SER A 286 8.74 4.14 6.72
N LEU A 287 7.43 4.36 6.82
CA LEU A 287 6.70 4.48 8.08
C LEU A 287 5.56 3.46 8.11
N MET A 288 5.73 2.39 8.91
CA MET A 288 4.67 1.42 9.15
C MET A 288 3.73 1.93 10.24
N CYS A 289 2.43 1.77 10.05
CA CYS A 289 1.40 2.03 11.05
C CYS A 289 0.68 0.75 11.43
N ILE A 290 0.49 0.53 12.73
CA ILE A 290 -0.42 -0.47 13.29
C ILE A 290 -1.41 0.30 14.16
N ALA A 291 -2.67 0.33 13.74
CA ALA A 291 -3.73 1.01 14.44
C ALA A 291 -4.80 0.00 14.88
N THR A 292 -5.09 -0.03 16.17
CA THR A 292 -6.12 -0.91 16.75
C THR A 292 -7.36 -0.08 17.06
N ARG A 293 -8.52 -0.49 16.55
CA ARG A 293 -9.77 0.17 16.86
C ARG A 293 -10.18 -0.17 18.29
N THR A 294 -10.33 0.84 19.12
CA THR A 294 -10.86 0.65 20.49
C THR A 294 -12.32 0.21 20.44
N ALA A 295 -12.76 -0.48 21.48
CA ALA A 295 -14.11 -1.03 21.55
C ALA A 295 -15.17 0.07 21.64
#